data_c68572b0f77d8138a105ef9be7a1e5a2
#
_entry.id   c68572b0f77d8138a105ef9be7a1e5a2
#
_cell.length_a   1.000
_cell.length_b   1.000
_cell.length_c   1.000
_cell.angle_alpha   90.00
_cell.angle_beta   90.00
_cell.angle_gamma   90.00
#
_symmetry.space_group_name_H-M   'P 1'
#
loop_
_entity.id
_entity.type
_entity.pdbx_description
1 polymer ?
#
loop_
_entity_poly.entity_id
_entity_poly.type
_entity_poly.pdbx_seq_one_letter_code
_entity_poly.pdbx_strand_id
1 'polypeptide(L)'
;MKGTPFEMGYQHGYLLADKISVMINTTLQATVAYISLATGNDLATSAEWFWLGQKAAEPFLPEEFKEEMQGITAGCNDAGVSVTLPQIYLWNTNYDQWCIYAHPHYWHPTQGVGHRPLARIIQGAGGCSSFSAWDDAAGGDGKLIFCKDEDNFNMPGQLENRMMFVADPDDGYGHMFLSYPGMIGLDGGFNAAGFEMMTQLNSMKDETMEGCGIGIFTRLLLTHVNTVPEAINIFNQYPRCAGIAYHVADAINKKAAVVETSSTKVCVRYPVPVEGQSTIWQANNSNCYPGWMGYEGYNMVDDQAPVNELTDVSTIDAWQASIRDPNNKYVQAPSRVERYGQLIKANYGKISVQTAIEMMSDRYDPYTEKTREMWEPSVSNNILCTICALYPDDTFTAFPPLGEFSAHIANMWSMIAYPETGDFWLAITDFPAEYGGYVQFNLKELLGETGSEKNGT
;
A
#
# COMPACT_ATOMS: atom_id res chain seq x y z
N MET A 1 3.04 21.18 1.68
CA MET A 1 1.90 21.66 2.50
C MET A 1 2.44 21.95 3.89
N LYS A 2 1.98 23.02 4.55
CA LYS A 2 2.52 23.41 5.87
C LYS A 2 1.43 24.07 6.71
N GLY A 3 1.48 23.89 8.05
CA GLY A 3 0.62 24.55 9.02
C GLY A 3 -0.32 23.59 9.74
N THR A 4 -1.46 24.12 10.18
CA THR A 4 -2.54 23.32 10.80
C THR A 4 -3.14 22.33 9.79
N PRO A 5 -3.85 21.26 10.25
CA PRO A 5 -4.51 20.34 9.33
C PRO A 5 -5.40 21.02 8.30
N PHE A 6 -6.19 22.01 8.72
CA PHE A 6 -7.03 22.77 7.78
C PHE A 6 -6.21 23.55 6.75
N GLU A 7 -5.13 24.22 7.16
CA GLU A 7 -4.27 24.98 6.26
C GLU A 7 -3.53 24.09 5.24
N MET A 8 -3.04 22.93 5.68
CA MET A 8 -2.45 21.93 4.78
C MET A 8 -3.48 21.43 3.78
N GLY A 9 -4.67 21.09 4.24
CA GLY A 9 -5.77 20.68 3.39
C GLY A 9 -6.18 21.79 2.39
N TYR A 10 -6.26 23.05 2.83
CA TYR A 10 -6.58 24.16 1.96
C TYR A 10 -5.56 24.34 0.84
N GLN A 11 -4.26 24.27 1.16
CA GLN A 11 -3.18 24.32 0.15
C GLN A 11 -3.32 23.18 -0.85
N HIS A 12 -3.56 21.95 -0.37
CA HIS A 12 -3.79 20.77 -1.20
C HIS A 12 -4.97 21.00 -2.16
N GLY A 13 -6.12 21.39 -1.63
CA GLY A 13 -7.33 21.62 -2.40
C GLY A 13 -7.18 22.74 -3.43
N TYR A 14 -6.59 23.86 -3.02
CA TYR A 14 -6.42 25.02 -3.90
C TYR A 14 -5.45 24.76 -5.06
N LEU A 15 -4.31 24.13 -4.77
CA LEU A 15 -3.27 23.85 -5.78
C LEU A 15 -3.62 22.71 -6.74
N LEU A 16 -4.45 21.76 -6.32
CA LEU A 16 -4.75 20.56 -7.08
C LEU A 16 -6.23 20.42 -7.44
N ALA A 17 -7.01 21.49 -7.38
CA ALA A 17 -8.45 21.48 -7.56
C ALA A 17 -8.92 20.72 -8.82
N ASP A 18 -8.33 21.01 -9.97
CA ASP A 18 -8.68 20.36 -11.25
C ASP A 18 -8.36 18.85 -11.20
N LYS A 19 -7.22 18.47 -10.63
CA LYS A 19 -6.81 17.08 -10.48
C LYS A 19 -7.73 16.33 -9.52
N ILE A 20 -8.11 16.95 -8.40
CA ILE A 20 -9.08 16.39 -7.44
C ILE A 20 -10.43 16.15 -8.11
N SER A 21 -10.87 17.08 -8.95
CA SER A 21 -12.09 16.92 -9.74
C SER A 21 -12.00 15.71 -10.67
N VAL A 22 -10.87 15.48 -11.32
CA VAL A 22 -10.63 14.29 -12.16
C VAL A 22 -10.72 13.03 -11.31
N MET A 23 -10.07 12.98 -10.14
CA MET A 23 -10.09 11.79 -9.28
C MET A 23 -11.51 11.46 -8.82
N ILE A 24 -12.31 12.44 -8.44
CA ILE A 24 -13.70 12.24 -8.01
C ILE A 24 -14.62 11.87 -9.17
N ASN A 25 -14.52 12.58 -10.30
CA ASN A 25 -15.48 12.45 -11.39
C ASN A 25 -15.11 11.35 -12.40
N THR A 26 -13.91 10.82 -12.34
CA THR A 26 -13.43 9.78 -13.27
C THR A 26 -13.00 8.53 -12.51
N THR A 27 -11.99 8.63 -11.65
CA THR A 27 -11.39 7.44 -11.00
C THR A 27 -12.36 6.80 -10.00
N LEU A 28 -12.99 7.58 -9.13
CA LEU A 28 -13.97 7.07 -8.17
C LEU A 28 -15.17 6.42 -8.89
N GLN A 29 -15.67 7.03 -9.97
CA GLN A 29 -16.77 6.46 -10.74
C GLN A 29 -16.34 5.16 -11.45
N ALA A 30 -15.11 5.09 -11.97
CA ALA A 30 -14.56 3.86 -12.53
C ALA A 30 -14.47 2.75 -11.48
N THR A 31 -14.06 3.08 -10.25
CA THR A 31 -14.00 2.13 -9.14
C THR A 31 -15.40 1.60 -8.78
N VAL A 32 -16.40 2.46 -8.69
CA VAL A 32 -17.80 2.03 -8.45
C VAL A 32 -18.31 1.13 -9.57
N ALA A 33 -18.02 1.47 -10.83
CA ALA A 33 -18.38 0.64 -11.97
C ALA A 33 -17.68 -0.72 -11.94
N TYR A 34 -16.40 -0.74 -11.58
CA TYR A 34 -15.63 -1.98 -11.40
C TYR A 34 -16.24 -2.88 -10.32
N ILE A 35 -16.59 -2.34 -9.17
CA ILE A 35 -17.25 -3.08 -8.09
C ILE A 35 -18.64 -3.59 -8.52
N SER A 36 -19.39 -2.81 -9.32
CA SER A 36 -20.64 -3.24 -9.90
C SER A 36 -20.45 -4.52 -10.75
N LEU A 37 -19.44 -4.56 -11.60
CA LEU A 37 -19.12 -5.76 -12.39
C LEU A 37 -18.66 -6.93 -11.52
N ALA A 38 -17.76 -6.67 -10.56
CA ALA A 38 -17.20 -7.69 -9.67
C ALA A 38 -18.30 -8.37 -8.84
N THR A 39 -19.25 -7.59 -8.39
CA THR A 39 -20.30 -8.03 -7.46
C THR A 39 -21.56 -8.50 -8.13
N GLY A 40 -21.75 -8.16 -9.41
CA GLY A 40 -23.01 -8.38 -10.14
C GLY A 40 -24.16 -7.44 -9.70
N ASN A 41 -23.87 -6.43 -8.86
CA ASN A 41 -24.82 -5.39 -8.52
C ASN A 41 -25.00 -4.42 -9.69
N ASP A 42 -26.11 -3.69 -9.75
CA ASP A 42 -26.20 -2.53 -10.61
C ASP A 42 -25.38 -1.33 -10.09
N LEU A 43 -25.14 -0.34 -10.94
CA LEU A 43 -24.34 0.84 -10.59
C LEU A 43 -24.94 1.64 -9.41
N ALA A 44 -26.27 1.74 -9.34
CA ALA A 44 -26.93 2.49 -8.29
C ALA A 44 -26.73 1.82 -6.93
N THR A 45 -26.90 0.50 -6.86
CA THR A 45 -26.64 -0.31 -5.67
C THR A 45 -25.17 -0.21 -5.24
N SER A 46 -24.23 -0.29 -6.18
CA SER A 46 -22.81 -0.17 -5.87
C SER A 46 -22.46 1.25 -5.36
N ALA A 47 -23.01 2.28 -5.96
CA ALA A 47 -22.84 3.66 -5.48
C ALA A 47 -23.45 3.88 -4.07
N GLU A 48 -24.60 3.26 -3.79
CA GLU A 48 -25.20 3.27 -2.45
C GLU A 48 -24.29 2.59 -1.42
N TRP A 49 -23.68 1.46 -1.77
CA TRP A 49 -22.73 0.76 -0.88
C TRP A 49 -21.53 1.63 -0.55
N PHE A 50 -20.96 2.32 -1.55
CA PHE A 50 -19.86 3.25 -1.33
C PHE A 50 -20.24 4.40 -0.39
N TRP A 51 -21.43 4.95 -0.58
CA TRP A 51 -21.96 5.99 0.31
C TRP A 51 -22.16 5.49 1.75
N LEU A 52 -22.77 4.32 1.93
CA LEU A 52 -23.02 3.73 3.25
C LEU A 52 -21.70 3.31 3.90
N GLY A 53 -20.73 2.79 3.16
CA GLY A 53 -19.40 2.46 3.65
C GLY A 53 -18.65 3.68 4.18
N GLN A 54 -18.67 4.79 3.43
CA GLN A 54 -18.10 6.05 3.90
C GLN A 54 -18.79 6.54 5.19
N LYS A 55 -20.11 6.44 5.26
CA LYS A 55 -20.86 6.82 6.47
C LYS A 55 -20.53 5.93 7.67
N ALA A 56 -20.26 4.66 7.46
CA ALA A 56 -19.82 3.75 8.53
C ALA A 56 -18.41 4.09 9.04
N ALA A 57 -17.50 4.52 8.17
CA ALA A 57 -16.12 4.90 8.53
C ALA A 57 -16.02 6.29 9.19
N GLU A 58 -16.90 7.23 8.84
CA GLU A 58 -16.85 8.64 9.28
C GLU A 58 -16.73 8.84 10.81
N PRO A 59 -17.43 8.07 11.68
CA PRO A 59 -17.30 8.23 13.14
C PRO A 59 -15.90 7.90 13.69
N PHE A 60 -15.11 7.14 12.95
CA PHE A 60 -13.77 6.69 13.36
C PHE A 60 -12.65 7.60 12.88
N LEU A 61 -12.95 8.59 12.03
CA LEU A 61 -11.95 9.54 11.54
C LEU A 61 -11.46 10.45 12.67
N PRO A 62 -10.15 10.54 12.95
CA PRO A 62 -9.58 11.53 13.84
C PRO A 62 -9.92 12.96 13.40
N GLU A 63 -10.11 13.86 14.37
CA GLU A 63 -10.59 15.23 14.10
C GLU A 63 -9.61 16.01 13.21
N GLU A 64 -8.30 15.87 13.43
CA GLU A 64 -7.27 16.49 12.60
C GLU A 64 -7.43 16.19 11.10
N PHE A 65 -7.79 14.95 10.75
CA PHE A 65 -7.97 14.56 9.35
C PHE A 65 -9.33 15.00 8.78
N LYS A 66 -10.35 15.15 9.63
CA LYS A 66 -11.60 15.81 9.22
C LYS A 66 -11.34 17.28 8.88
N GLU A 67 -10.56 17.99 9.71
CA GLU A 67 -10.17 19.37 9.46
C GLU A 67 -9.35 19.49 8.17
N GLU A 68 -8.40 18.59 7.91
CA GLU A 68 -7.64 18.58 6.67
C GLU A 68 -8.55 18.38 5.46
N MET A 69 -9.49 17.43 5.50
CA MET A 69 -10.45 17.21 4.41
C MET A 69 -11.42 18.37 4.23
N GLN A 70 -11.80 19.09 5.31
CA GLN A 70 -12.54 20.35 5.22
C GLN A 70 -11.70 21.42 4.50
N GLY A 71 -10.41 21.50 4.82
CA GLY A 71 -9.46 22.38 4.13
C GLY A 71 -9.37 22.07 2.65
N ILE A 72 -9.24 20.79 2.25
CA ILE A 72 -9.25 20.38 0.83
C ILE A 72 -10.52 20.88 0.13
N THR A 73 -11.68 20.66 0.76
CA THR A 73 -12.97 21.10 0.23
C THR A 73 -13.00 22.62 0.02
N ALA A 74 -12.56 23.39 1.02
CA ALA A 74 -12.53 24.84 0.95
C ALA A 74 -11.57 25.33 -0.14
N GLY A 75 -10.36 24.79 -0.21
CA GLY A 75 -9.37 25.14 -1.23
C GLY A 75 -9.83 24.86 -2.65
N CYS A 76 -10.47 23.72 -2.92
CA CYS A 76 -11.06 23.43 -4.23
C CYS A 76 -12.12 24.47 -4.62
N ASN A 77 -13.05 24.79 -3.71
CA ASN A 77 -14.12 25.72 -3.97
C ASN A 77 -13.59 27.15 -4.22
N ASP A 78 -12.59 27.59 -3.47
CA ASP A 78 -11.94 28.89 -3.67
C ASP A 78 -11.13 28.95 -4.98
N ALA A 79 -10.62 27.81 -5.46
CA ALA A 79 -10.02 27.69 -6.80
C ALA A 79 -11.06 27.65 -7.94
N GLY A 80 -12.37 27.68 -7.62
CA GLY A 80 -13.46 27.66 -8.59
C GLY A 80 -13.91 26.27 -9.02
N VAL A 81 -13.44 25.22 -8.36
CA VAL A 81 -13.82 23.83 -8.62
C VAL A 81 -14.78 23.35 -7.51
N SER A 82 -16.03 23.09 -7.89
CA SER A 82 -17.07 22.69 -6.93
C SER A 82 -16.84 21.24 -6.46
N VAL A 83 -16.49 21.09 -5.19
CA VAL A 83 -16.31 19.82 -4.49
C VAL A 83 -17.01 19.90 -3.14
N THR A 84 -17.64 18.83 -2.73
CA THR A 84 -18.31 18.73 -1.42
C THR A 84 -17.48 17.88 -0.44
N LEU A 85 -17.59 18.17 0.85
CA LEU A 85 -16.92 17.39 1.90
C LEU A 85 -17.26 15.88 1.85
N PRO A 86 -18.54 15.48 1.65
CA PRO A 86 -18.85 14.07 1.46
C PRO A 86 -18.15 13.40 0.26
N GLN A 87 -17.91 14.13 -0.82
CA GLN A 87 -17.13 13.59 -1.95
C GLN A 87 -15.66 13.39 -1.57
N ILE A 88 -15.07 14.30 -0.80
CA ILE A 88 -13.70 14.12 -0.28
C ILE A 88 -13.63 12.94 0.70
N TYR A 89 -14.60 12.78 1.59
CA TYR A 89 -14.68 11.62 2.49
C TYR A 89 -14.82 10.31 1.70
N LEU A 90 -15.68 10.29 0.70
CA LEU A 90 -15.89 9.13 -0.15
C LEU A 90 -14.62 8.77 -0.93
N TRP A 91 -13.88 9.77 -1.43
CA TRP A 91 -12.62 9.58 -2.12
C TRP A 91 -11.53 9.02 -1.18
N ASN A 92 -11.48 9.49 0.06
CA ASN A 92 -10.51 9.01 1.07
C ASN A 92 -10.83 7.61 1.65
N THR A 93 -12.04 7.10 1.47
CA THR A 93 -12.42 5.73 1.81
C THR A 93 -12.48 4.80 0.60
N ASN A 94 -12.25 5.33 -0.61
CA ASN A 94 -12.40 4.59 -1.85
C ASN A 94 -11.54 3.31 -1.92
N TYR A 95 -10.30 3.39 -1.48
CA TYR A 95 -9.37 2.26 -1.53
C TYR A 95 -9.79 1.14 -0.57
N ASP A 96 -10.16 1.48 0.66
CA ASP A 96 -10.67 0.51 1.64
C ASP A 96 -11.94 -0.17 1.12
N GLN A 97 -12.87 0.61 0.57
CA GLN A 97 -14.11 0.08 0.01
C GLN A 97 -13.86 -0.84 -1.19
N TRP A 98 -12.91 -0.45 -2.06
CA TRP A 98 -12.51 -1.30 -3.15
C TRP A 98 -11.94 -2.64 -2.66
N CYS A 99 -11.04 -2.61 -1.66
CA CYS A 99 -10.50 -3.81 -1.04
C CYS A 99 -11.61 -4.71 -0.49
N ILE A 100 -12.53 -4.14 0.29
CA ILE A 100 -13.57 -4.89 0.99
C ILE A 100 -14.63 -5.43 0.04
N TYR A 101 -15.08 -4.64 -0.94
CA TYR A 101 -16.16 -5.05 -1.82
C TYR A 101 -15.71 -5.94 -3.00
N ALA A 102 -14.43 -5.91 -3.35
CA ALA A 102 -13.89 -6.78 -4.40
C ALA A 102 -13.64 -8.22 -3.92
N HIS A 103 -13.74 -8.51 -2.62
CA HIS A 103 -13.42 -9.82 -2.05
C HIS A 103 -14.65 -10.74 -1.88
N PRO A 104 -14.46 -12.07 -1.84
CA PRO A 104 -15.53 -13.03 -1.56
C PRO A 104 -16.19 -12.81 -0.19
N HIS A 105 -15.39 -12.46 0.81
CA HIS A 105 -15.87 -12.02 2.11
C HIS A 105 -16.04 -10.51 2.06
N TYR A 106 -17.27 -10.06 2.01
CA TYR A 106 -17.61 -8.65 1.91
C TYR A 106 -18.34 -8.18 3.16
N TRP A 107 -18.15 -6.94 3.49
CA TRP A 107 -18.96 -6.26 4.47
C TRP A 107 -20.16 -5.58 3.78
N HIS A 108 -21.34 -5.70 4.39
CA HIS A 108 -22.54 -5.03 3.90
C HIS A 108 -23.04 -4.08 4.97
N PRO A 109 -23.34 -2.81 4.64
CA PRO A 109 -23.71 -1.78 5.63
C PRO A 109 -24.89 -2.12 6.55
N THR A 110 -25.79 -2.97 6.08
CA THR A 110 -27.00 -3.36 6.83
C THR A 110 -27.04 -4.82 7.25
N GLN A 111 -26.12 -5.65 6.79
CA GLN A 111 -26.13 -7.10 7.03
C GLN A 111 -24.86 -7.59 7.73
N GLY A 112 -23.83 -6.72 7.86
CA GLY A 112 -22.53 -7.10 8.39
C GLY A 112 -21.68 -7.92 7.41
N VAL A 113 -20.75 -8.73 7.93
CA VAL A 113 -19.87 -9.57 7.11
C VAL A 113 -20.69 -10.68 6.47
N GLY A 114 -20.61 -10.80 5.17
CA GLY A 114 -21.24 -11.84 4.36
C GLY A 114 -20.25 -12.64 3.54
N HIS A 115 -20.76 -13.68 2.89
CA HIS A 115 -20.01 -14.44 1.90
C HIS A 115 -20.83 -14.53 0.62
N ARG A 116 -20.21 -14.27 -0.53
CA ARG A 116 -20.82 -14.46 -1.83
C ARG A 116 -19.85 -15.13 -2.79
N PRO A 117 -20.33 -16.00 -3.68
CA PRO A 117 -19.55 -16.38 -4.84
C PRO A 117 -19.37 -15.13 -5.70
N LEU A 118 -18.15 -14.74 -5.99
CA LEU A 118 -17.89 -13.69 -6.97
C LEU A 118 -18.36 -14.16 -8.34
N ALA A 119 -19.13 -13.34 -9.01
CA ALA A 119 -19.62 -13.64 -10.37
C ALA A 119 -18.46 -13.75 -11.37
N ARG A 120 -17.37 -13.04 -11.10
CA ARG A 120 -16.04 -13.20 -11.70
C ARG A 120 -15.01 -12.94 -10.61
N ILE A 121 -14.09 -13.86 -10.43
CA ILE A 121 -12.93 -13.63 -9.59
C ILE A 121 -12.08 -12.60 -10.33
N ILE A 122 -12.03 -11.39 -9.81
CA ILE A 122 -11.07 -10.41 -10.21
C ILE A 122 -9.80 -10.78 -9.44
N GLN A 123 -9.08 -11.72 -10.03
CA GLN A 123 -7.82 -12.21 -9.50
C GLN A 123 -6.77 -11.11 -9.64
N GLY A 124 -6.09 -10.79 -8.57
CA GLY A 124 -4.92 -9.94 -8.59
C GLY A 124 -5.22 -8.45 -8.70
N ALA A 125 -6.20 -7.99 -7.97
CA ALA A 125 -6.46 -6.56 -7.83
C ALA A 125 -5.43 -5.92 -6.92
N GLY A 126 -4.30 -5.50 -7.48
CA GLY A 126 -3.20 -4.88 -6.76
C GLY A 126 -2.24 -5.90 -6.16
N GLY A 127 -0.99 -5.55 -6.19
CA GLY A 127 0.11 -6.27 -5.56
C GLY A 127 1.05 -5.25 -4.97
N CYS A 128 1.64 -5.55 -3.84
CA CYS A 128 2.64 -4.71 -3.24
C CYS A 128 3.73 -5.58 -2.68
N SER A 129 4.94 -5.06 -2.63
CA SER A 129 6.01 -5.76 -1.98
C SER A 129 7.01 -4.78 -1.38
N SER A 130 7.69 -5.19 -0.34
CA SER A 130 8.66 -4.37 0.36
C SER A 130 9.72 -5.20 1.04
N PHE A 131 10.88 -4.61 1.25
CA PHE A 131 11.90 -5.18 2.12
C PHE A 131 12.66 -4.08 2.87
N SER A 132 13.24 -4.46 4.01
CA SER A 132 14.23 -3.65 4.73
C SER A 132 15.49 -4.45 4.96
N ALA A 133 16.63 -3.77 4.97
CA ALA A 133 17.93 -4.32 5.35
C ALA A 133 18.72 -3.28 6.15
N TRP A 134 19.50 -3.75 7.14
CA TRP A 134 20.35 -2.90 7.96
C TRP A 134 21.56 -3.67 8.48
N ASP A 135 22.46 -2.97 9.17
CA ASP A 135 23.68 -3.52 9.78
C ASP A 135 24.42 -4.49 8.82
N ASP A 136 24.55 -5.76 9.18
CA ASP A 136 25.32 -6.77 8.46
C ASP A 136 24.70 -7.20 7.13
N ALA A 137 23.43 -6.93 6.90
CA ALA A 137 22.76 -7.20 5.62
C ALA A 137 22.94 -6.05 4.63
N ALA A 138 22.99 -4.81 5.11
CA ALA A 138 23.19 -3.64 4.27
C ALA A 138 24.67 -3.51 3.86
N GLY A 139 24.90 -2.92 2.69
CA GLY A 139 26.26 -2.55 2.26
C GLY A 139 26.74 -1.26 2.95
N GLY A 140 28.05 -1.00 2.83
CA GLY A 140 28.62 0.27 3.29
C GLY A 140 28.66 0.42 4.82
N ASP A 141 27.96 1.43 5.34
CA ASP A 141 27.94 1.77 6.76
C ASP A 141 26.81 1.11 7.57
N GLY A 142 26.07 0.20 6.95
CA GLY A 142 24.98 -0.55 7.60
C GLY A 142 23.76 0.30 7.95
N LYS A 143 23.52 1.41 7.25
CA LYS A 143 22.28 2.19 7.42
C LYS A 143 21.05 1.36 7.08
N LEU A 144 19.96 1.67 7.75
CA LEU A 144 18.67 1.11 7.40
C LEU A 144 18.26 1.57 5.99
N ILE A 145 18.11 0.61 5.08
CA ILE A 145 17.51 0.81 3.76
C ILE A 145 16.12 0.19 3.75
N PHE A 146 15.15 0.92 3.22
CA PHE A 146 13.77 0.50 3.12
C PHE A 146 13.28 0.66 1.67
N CYS A 147 12.57 -0.33 1.18
CA CYS A 147 12.16 -0.40 -0.22
C CYS A 147 10.72 -0.84 -0.36
N LYS A 148 9.99 -0.26 -1.32
CA LYS A 148 8.58 -0.54 -1.60
C LYS A 148 8.26 -0.43 -3.08
N ASP A 149 7.51 -1.42 -3.57
CA ASP A 149 6.78 -1.40 -4.84
C ASP A 149 5.28 -1.40 -4.60
N GLU A 150 4.58 -0.52 -5.26
CA GLU A 150 3.12 -0.47 -5.30
C GLU A 150 2.62 -0.92 -6.66
N ASP A 151 2.02 -2.11 -6.71
CA ASP A 151 1.43 -2.64 -7.93
C ASP A 151 -0.09 -2.45 -7.89
N ASN A 152 -0.66 -1.82 -8.89
CA ASN A 152 -2.08 -1.57 -8.91
C ASN A 152 -2.63 -1.51 -10.34
N PHE A 153 -3.96 -1.49 -10.45
CA PHE A 153 -4.64 -1.22 -11.70
C PHE A 153 -4.42 0.22 -12.13
N ASN A 154 -4.23 0.39 -13.42
CA ASN A 154 -4.31 1.68 -14.06
C ASN A 154 -5.79 2.09 -14.25
N MET A 155 -6.45 2.54 -13.19
CA MET A 155 -7.78 3.13 -13.33
C MET A 155 -7.72 4.47 -14.07
N PRO A 156 -8.76 4.87 -14.82
CA PRO A 156 -8.78 6.16 -15.52
C PRO A 156 -8.42 7.32 -14.60
N GLY A 157 -7.44 8.11 -15.01
CA GLY A 157 -6.94 9.27 -14.26
C GLY A 157 -5.86 8.96 -13.21
N GLN A 158 -5.58 7.70 -12.90
CA GLN A 158 -4.58 7.39 -11.87
C GLN A 158 -3.14 7.64 -12.33
N LEU A 159 -2.75 7.17 -13.51
CA LEU A 159 -1.36 7.26 -13.96
C LEU A 159 -0.84 8.70 -14.02
N GLU A 160 -1.66 9.60 -14.54
CA GLU A 160 -1.30 11.00 -14.73
C GLU A 160 -1.35 11.81 -13.42
N ASN A 161 -1.91 11.23 -12.37
CA ASN A 161 -2.15 11.91 -11.10
C ASN A 161 -1.47 11.24 -9.90
N ARG A 162 -0.52 10.34 -10.15
CA ARG A 162 0.37 9.83 -9.08
C ARG A 162 1.21 10.97 -8.52
N MET A 163 1.29 11.07 -7.21
CA MET A 163 1.99 12.19 -6.57
C MET A 163 2.74 11.78 -5.31
N MET A 164 3.83 12.50 -5.10
CA MET A 164 4.50 12.60 -3.82
C MET A 164 4.00 13.87 -3.13
N PHE A 165 3.54 13.73 -1.90
CA PHE A 165 3.17 14.84 -1.02
C PHE A 165 4.24 15.05 0.04
N VAL A 166 4.53 16.31 0.35
CA VAL A 166 5.39 16.69 1.47
C VAL A 166 4.57 17.56 2.41
N ALA A 167 4.45 17.14 3.66
CA ALA A 167 3.68 17.79 4.70
C ALA A 167 4.59 18.20 5.86
N ASP A 168 4.43 19.43 6.32
CA ASP A 168 5.14 20.03 7.46
C ASP A 168 4.08 20.55 8.46
N PRO A 169 3.45 19.64 9.25
CA PRO A 169 2.41 20.00 10.19
C PRO A 169 2.94 20.80 11.36
N ASP A 170 2.13 21.73 11.91
CA ASP A 170 2.45 22.48 13.12
C ASP A 170 2.57 21.56 14.36
N ASP A 171 1.86 20.43 14.36
CA ASP A 171 1.92 19.40 15.40
C ASP A 171 2.23 18.04 14.78
N GLY A 172 3.41 17.51 15.09
CA GLY A 172 3.91 16.25 14.58
C GLY A 172 5.15 16.37 13.70
N TYR A 173 5.52 15.29 13.05
CA TYR A 173 6.73 15.21 12.24
C TYR A 173 6.47 15.65 10.80
N GLY A 174 7.37 16.46 10.24
CA GLY A 174 7.42 16.68 8.80
C GLY A 174 7.63 15.35 8.07
N HIS A 175 6.87 15.10 7.01
CA HIS A 175 6.89 13.80 6.34
C HIS A 175 6.56 13.89 4.84
N MET A 176 6.90 12.83 4.12
CA MET A 176 6.43 12.62 2.75
C MET A 176 5.57 11.36 2.68
N PHE A 177 4.64 11.34 1.73
CA PHE A 177 3.85 10.15 1.41
C PHE A 177 3.47 10.11 -0.07
N LEU A 178 3.17 8.92 -0.57
CA LEU A 178 2.73 8.67 -1.94
C LEU A 178 1.22 8.48 -1.98
N SER A 179 0.55 9.18 -2.89
CA SER A 179 -0.90 9.16 -2.97
C SER A 179 -1.43 9.82 -4.26
N TYR A 180 -2.71 10.12 -4.28
CA TYR A 180 -3.44 10.81 -5.34
C TYR A 180 -4.04 12.13 -4.85
N PRO A 181 -4.29 13.11 -5.76
CA PRO A 181 -4.94 14.37 -5.40
C PRO A 181 -6.27 14.16 -4.67
N GLY A 182 -6.44 14.87 -3.56
CA GLY A 182 -7.62 14.79 -2.70
C GLY A 182 -7.59 13.70 -1.64
N MET A 183 -6.63 12.78 -1.70
CA MET A 183 -6.38 11.82 -0.61
C MET A 183 -5.37 12.39 0.38
N ILE A 184 -5.64 12.25 1.66
CA ILE A 184 -4.75 12.69 2.75
C ILE A 184 -3.65 11.68 3.08
N GLY A 185 -3.74 10.46 2.60
CA GLY A 185 -2.76 9.39 2.74
C GLY A 185 -3.22 8.16 1.96
N LEU A 186 -2.31 7.25 1.64
CA LEU A 186 -2.65 5.99 0.99
C LEU A 186 -1.61 4.91 1.27
N ASP A 187 -0.48 4.92 0.54
CA ASP A 187 0.41 3.77 0.49
C ASP A 187 1.48 3.77 1.57
N GLY A 188 2.07 4.90 1.82
CA GLY A 188 3.13 5.02 2.81
C GLY A 188 4.10 6.14 2.49
N GLY A 189 5.18 6.18 3.23
CA GLY A 189 6.23 7.18 3.17
C GLY A 189 7.10 7.14 4.40
N PHE A 190 7.79 8.22 4.68
CA PHE A 190 8.64 8.35 5.86
C PHE A 190 8.66 9.78 6.40
N ASN A 191 9.06 9.95 7.66
CA ASN A 191 9.09 11.23 8.34
C ASN A 191 10.51 11.68 8.70
N ALA A 192 10.65 12.95 9.07
CA ALA A 192 11.91 13.57 9.40
C ALA A 192 12.56 13.02 10.70
N ALA A 193 11.79 12.29 11.52
CA ALA A 193 12.32 11.59 12.70
C ALA A 193 12.97 10.25 12.36
N GLY A 194 12.89 9.80 11.09
CA GLY A 194 13.49 8.55 10.64
C GLY A 194 12.58 7.33 10.80
N PHE A 195 11.28 7.52 10.96
CA PHE A 195 10.29 6.44 10.92
C PHE A 195 9.73 6.31 9.50
N GLU A 196 9.56 5.08 9.05
CA GLU A 196 9.05 4.73 7.74
C GLU A 196 7.97 3.65 7.82
N MET A 197 6.99 3.73 6.95
CA MET A 197 5.93 2.73 6.84
C MET A 197 5.44 2.59 5.41
N MET A 198 5.09 1.36 5.05
CA MET A 198 4.47 1.01 3.78
C MET A 198 3.37 -0.02 3.97
N THR A 199 2.41 -0.03 3.08
CA THR A 199 1.26 -0.92 3.12
C THR A 199 1.34 -2.02 2.06
N GLN A 200 0.84 -3.19 2.39
CA GLN A 200 0.53 -4.26 1.46
C GLN A 200 -0.88 -4.76 1.75
N LEU A 201 -1.72 -4.80 0.75
CA LEU A 201 -3.06 -5.36 0.89
C LEU A 201 -2.98 -6.82 1.31
N ASN A 202 -3.68 -7.17 2.35
CA ASN A 202 -3.67 -8.52 2.96
C ASN A 202 -5.09 -8.92 3.36
N SER A 203 -5.95 -9.09 2.36
CA SER A 203 -7.39 -9.31 2.54
C SER A 203 -7.71 -10.36 3.58
N MET A 204 -8.56 -10.00 4.54
CA MET A 204 -8.98 -10.82 5.67
C MET A 204 -10.49 -11.06 5.69
N LYS A 205 -10.93 -12.09 6.39
CA LYS A 205 -12.35 -12.48 6.44
C LYS A 205 -13.25 -11.54 7.22
N ASP A 206 -12.69 -10.76 8.12
CA ASP A 206 -13.41 -9.90 9.08
C ASP A 206 -13.36 -8.42 8.70
N GLU A 207 -13.09 -8.11 7.45
CA GLU A 207 -13.05 -6.74 6.95
C GLU A 207 -14.39 -6.01 7.15
N THR A 208 -14.31 -4.72 7.46
CA THR A 208 -15.46 -3.86 7.76
C THR A 208 -15.15 -2.41 7.40
N MET A 209 -16.19 -1.60 7.16
CA MET A 209 -16.04 -0.14 7.08
C MET A 209 -16.19 0.56 8.44
N GLU A 210 -16.38 -0.18 9.51
CA GLU A 210 -16.51 0.38 10.87
C GLU A 210 -15.13 0.53 11.53
N GLY A 211 -14.29 1.41 10.97
CA GLY A 211 -12.93 1.66 11.45
C GLY A 211 -12.18 2.73 10.67
N CYS A 212 -10.90 2.90 10.98
CA CYS A 212 -9.98 3.75 10.25
C CYS A 212 -9.45 3.00 9.02
N GLY A 213 -9.44 3.67 7.89
CA GLY A 213 -8.89 3.16 6.65
C GLY A 213 -7.36 3.30 6.54
N ILE A 214 -6.81 2.75 5.46
CA ILE A 214 -5.37 2.71 5.16
C ILE A 214 -4.77 4.12 5.18
N GLY A 215 -5.39 5.07 4.49
CA GLY A 215 -4.89 6.46 4.42
C GLY A 215 -4.82 7.15 5.77
N ILE A 216 -5.75 6.85 6.67
CA ILE A 216 -5.76 7.38 8.05
C ILE A 216 -4.60 6.81 8.86
N PHE A 217 -4.35 5.49 8.78
CA PHE A 217 -3.21 4.89 9.45
C PHE A 217 -1.88 5.41 8.90
N THR A 218 -1.75 5.55 7.57
CA THR A 218 -0.57 6.15 6.96
C THR A 218 -0.26 7.50 7.59
N ARG A 219 -1.25 8.37 7.70
CA ARG A 219 -1.05 9.71 8.26
C ARG A 219 -0.82 9.72 9.77
N LEU A 220 -1.56 8.92 10.55
CA LEU A 220 -1.31 8.76 11.99
C LEU A 220 0.14 8.37 12.27
N LEU A 221 0.64 7.38 11.54
CA LEU A 221 1.99 6.87 11.73
C LEU A 221 3.04 7.89 11.30
N LEU A 222 2.92 8.48 10.12
CA LEU A 222 3.90 9.44 9.62
C LEU A 222 3.93 10.74 10.41
N THR A 223 2.79 11.18 10.94
CA THR A 223 2.68 12.42 11.71
C THR A 223 3.15 12.26 13.17
N HIS A 224 2.83 11.12 13.83
CA HIS A 224 2.92 11.03 15.28
C HIS A 224 3.88 9.97 15.82
N VAL A 225 4.50 9.16 14.96
CA VAL A 225 5.31 8.00 15.37
C VAL A 225 6.76 8.16 14.92
N ASN A 226 7.70 7.75 15.77
CA ASN A 226 9.13 7.71 15.42
C ASN A 226 9.79 6.35 15.69
N THR A 227 9.08 5.41 16.31
CA THR A 227 9.60 4.07 16.60
C THR A 227 8.59 2.96 16.27
N VAL A 228 9.09 1.77 15.98
CA VAL A 228 8.27 0.58 15.74
C VAL A 228 7.31 0.26 16.91
N PRO A 229 7.72 0.31 18.19
CA PRO A 229 6.79 0.12 19.31
C PRO A 229 5.64 1.13 19.37
N GLU A 230 5.88 2.40 19.04
CA GLU A 230 4.82 3.42 18.99
C GLU A 230 3.84 3.11 17.87
N ALA A 231 4.30 2.67 16.69
CA ALA A 231 3.44 2.24 15.60
C ALA A 231 2.52 1.08 16.04
N ILE A 232 3.06 0.07 16.72
CA ILE A 232 2.29 -1.05 17.24
C ILE A 232 1.20 -0.58 18.21
N ASN A 233 1.49 0.42 19.06
CA ASN A 233 0.51 1.00 19.95
C ASN A 233 -0.64 1.67 19.20
N ILE A 234 -0.37 2.41 18.13
CA ILE A 234 -1.40 3.02 17.27
C ILE A 234 -2.33 1.94 16.70
N PHE A 235 -1.78 0.85 16.15
CA PHE A 235 -2.62 -0.24 15.65
C PHE A 235 -3.51 -0.91 16.71
N ASN A 236 -3.10 -0.92 17.96
CA ASN A 236 -3.91 -1.45 19.05
C ASN A 236 -4.96 -0.47 19.59
N GLN A 237 -4.79 0.83 19.35
CA GLN A 237 -5.70 1.87 19.87
C GLN A 237 -6.87 2.17 18.94
N TYR A 238 -6.65 2.10 17.62
CA TYR A 238 -7.66 2.49 16.63
C TYR A 238 -8.31 1.25 16.01
N PRO A 239 -9.65 1.27 15.82
CA PRO A 239 -10.34 0.25 15.04
C PRO A 239 -9.91 0.33 13.57
N ARG A 240 -9.91 -0.79 12.88
CA ARG A 240 -9.39 -0.95 11.52
C ARG A 240 -10.46 -1.44 10.56
N CYS A 241 -10.35 -1.05 9.28
CA CYS A 241 -11.26 -1.47 8.22
C CYS A 241 -10.80 -2.76 7.53
N ALA A 242 -9.76 -2.67 6.75
CA ALA A 242 -9.28 -3.72 5.87
C ALA A 242 -8.13 -4.52 6.48
N GLY A 243 -7.89 -5.70 5.92
CA GLY A 243 -6.71 -6.49 6.19
C GLY A 243 -5.49 -5.91 5.47
N ILE A 244 -4.51 -5.45 6.24
CA ILE A 244 -3.29 -4.82 5.72
C ILE A 244 -2.08 -5.36 6.46
N ALA A 245 -1.00 -5.61 5.73
CA ALA A 245 0.32 -5.75 6.28
C ALA A 245 1.04 -4.41 6.20
N TYR A 246 1.36 -3.84 7.34
CA TYR A 246 2.15 -2.61 7.45
C TYR A 246 3.61 -2.99 7.70
N HIS A 247 4.46 -2.77 6.72
CA HIS A 247 5.90 -2.85 6.94
C HIS A 247 6.34 -1.54 7.55
N VAL A 248 6.87 -1.58 8.75
CA VAL A 248 7.31 -0.41 9.52
C VAL A 248 8.78 -0.54 9.88
N ALA A 249 9.49 0.57 9.87
CA ALA A 249 10.89 0.63 10.27
C ALA A 249 11.23 1.93 10.98
N ASP A 250 12.19 1.88 11.90
CA ASP A 250 12.74 3.08 12.55
C ASP A 250 14.27 3.07 12.50
N ALA A 251 14.83 4.21 12.11
CA ALA A 251 16.26 4.44 12.04
C ALA A 251 16.91 4.63 13.43
N ILE A 252 16.13 5.06 14.42
CA ILE A 252 16.63 5.33 15.79
C ILE A 252 17.15 4.04 16.40
N ASN A 253 16.41 2.94 16.29
CA ASN A 253 16.76 1.65 16.86
C ASN A 253 17.29 0.68 15.79
N LYS A 254 17.33 1.07 14.53
CA LYS A 254 17.61 0.19 13.37
C LYS A 254 16.76 -1.07 13.45
N LYS A 255 15.45 -0.90 13.47
CA LYS A 255 14.48 -1.99 13.58
C LYS A 255 13.45 -1.89 12.48
N ALA A 256 13.04 -3.05 12.01
CA ALA A 256 11.88 -3.18 11.15
C ALA A 256 10.98 -4.32 11.64
N ALA A 257 9.70 -4.22 11.33
CA ALA A 257 8.70 -5.24 11.60
C ALA A 257 7.61 -5.19 10.54
N VAL A 258 6.90 -6.28 10.36
CA VAL A 258 5.64 -6.31 9.62
C VAL A 258 4.51 -6.46 10.62
N VAL A 259 3.60 -5.49 10.65
CA VAL A 259 2.40 -5.52 11.48
C VAL A 259 1.23 -5.92 10.59
N GLU A 260 0.80 -7.15 10.70
CA GLU A 260 -0.33 -7.68 9.97
C GLU A 260 -1.62 -7.44 10.75
N THR A 261 -2.58 -6.78 10.11
CA THR A 261 -3.82 -6.38 10.75
C THR A 261 -5.03 -6.93 10.01
N SER A 262 -6.11 -7.13 10.76
CA SER A 262 -7.48 -7.20 10.27
C SER A 262 -8.36 -6.27 11.10
N SER A 263 -9.66 -6.25 10.90
CA SER A 263 -10.54 -5.43 11.75
C SER A 263 -10.43 -5.81 13.23
N THR A 264 -10.24 -7.09 13.54
CA THR A 264 -10.21 -7.62 14.92
C THR A 264 -8.85 -8.08 15.41
N LYS A 265 -7.86 -8.26 14.52
CA LYS A 265 -6.57 -8.87 14.85
C LYS A 265 -5.40 -7.93 14.57
N VAL A 266 -4.36 -8.03 15.38
CA VAL A 266 -3.05 -7.41 15.17
C VAL A 266 -1.99 -8.46 15.48
N CYS A 267 -1.07 -8.69 14.56
CA CYS A 267 0.08 -9.55 14.76
C CYS A 267 1.35 -8.82 14.32
N VAL A 268 2.40 -8.95 15.08
CA VAL A 268 3.69 -8.33 14.76
C VAL A 268 4.70 -9.42 14.41
N ARG A 269 5.24 -9.36 13.21
CA ARG A 269 6.32 -10.23 12.76
C ARG A 269 7.63 -9.44 12.75
N TYR A 270 8.61 -9.96 13.47
CA TYR A 270 10.00 -9.50 13.41
C TYR A 270 10.81 -10.41 12.48
N PRO A 271 12.05 -10.03 12.10
CA PRO A 271 12.92 -10.91 11.34
C PRO A 271 13.01 -12.32 11.94
N VAL A 272 12.81 -13.31 11.08
CA VAL A 272 12.94 -14.74 11.45
C VAL A 272 14.27 -15.29 10.93
N PRO A 273 14.77 -16.43 11.46
CA PRO A 273 16.10 -16.96 11.09
C PRO A 273 16.33 -17.11 9.58
N VAL A 274 15.30 -17.42 8.80
CA VAL A 274 15.40 -17.53 7.33
C VAL A 274 15.62 -16.18 6.64
N GLU A 275 15.18 -15.09 7.26
CA GLU A 275 15.37 -13.73 6.76
C GLU A 275 16.73 -13.14 7.16
N GLY A 276 17.43 -13.75 8.11
CA GLY A 276 18.56 -13.15 8.79
C GLY A 276 18.12 -12.21 9.90
N GLN A 277 19.05 -11.72 10.70
CA GLN A 277 18.72 -10.87 11.86
C GLN A 277 18.46 -9.40 11.46
N SER A 278 18.96 -8.99 10.30
CA SER A 278 18.99 -7.60 9.84
C SER A 278 18.23 -7.39 8.53
N THR A 279 17.27 -8.26 8.22
CA THR A 279 16.39 -8.12 7.06
C THR A 279 14.98 -8.60 7.37
N ILE A 280 13.99 -8.00 6.69
CA ILE A 280 12.61 -8.46 6.69
C ILE A 280 11.96 -8.05 5.36
N TRP A 281 11.05 -8.86 4.84
CA TRP A 281 10.31 -8.55 3.62
C TRP A 281 8.86 -9.03 3.69
N GLN A 282 8.02 -8.47 2.83
CA GLN A 282 6.59 -8.75 2.77
C GLN A 282 6.05 -8.59 1.35
N ALA A 283 5.02 -9.34 1.03
CA ALA A 283 4.14 -9.15 -0.11
C ALA A 283 2.67 -9.29 0.33
N ASN A 284 1.73 -9.45 -0.58
CA ASN A 284 0.29 -9.52 -0.28
C ASN A 284 -0.15 -10.88 0.27
N ASN A 285 0.45 -11.33 1.35
CA ASN A 285 0.08 -12.57 2.01
C ASN A 285 0.22 -12.44 3.51
N SER A 286 -0.68 -13.08 4.26
CA SER A 286 -0.54 -13.15 5.70
C SER A 286 0.43 -14.26 6.08
N ASN A 287 1.46 -13.91 6.81
CA ASN A 287 2.36 -14.85 7.46
C ASN A 287 1.89 -15.17 8.88
N CYS A 288 1.16 -14.25 9.52
CA CYS A 288 0.59 -14.42 10.86
C CYS A 288 -0.71 -15.23 10.86
N TYR A 289 -1.55 -15.00 9.86
CA TYR A 289 -2.91 -15.56 9.79
C TYR A 289 -3.23 -16.16 8.42
N PRO A 290 -2.47 -17.15 7.94
CA PRO A 290 -2.66 -17.68 6.59
C PRO A 290 -4.08 -18.25 6.37
N GLY A 291 -4.73 -18.78 7.41
CA GLY A 291 -6.09 -19.26 7.35
C GLY A 291 -7.19 -18.20 7.40
N TRP A 292 -6.83 -16.92 7.59
CA TRP A 292 -7.77 -15.78 7.63
C TRP A 292 -7.83 -14.97 6.35
N MET A 293 -7.02 -15.31 5.37
CA MET A 293 -7.07 -14.64 4.07
C MET A 293 -8.41 -14.92 3.38
N GLY A 294 -8.99 -13.87 2.80
CA GLY A 294 -10.31 -13.90 2.17
C GLY A 294 -10.38 -14.60 0.83
N TYR A 295 -9.28 -15.11 0.30
CA TYR A 295 -9.24 -15.76 -1.01
C TYR A 295 -9.65 -17.22 -0.96
N GLU A 296 -10.58 -17.64 -1.83
CA GLU A 296 -10.88 -19.06 -2.04
C GLU A 296 -9.64 -19.76 -2.61
N GLY A 297 -9.24 -20.88 -2.01
CA GLY A 297 -8.11 -21.69 -2.47
C GLY A 297 -6.88 -21.63 -1.58
N TYR A 298 -6.76 -20.67 -0.65
CA TYR A 298 -5.91 -20.87 0.51
C TYR A 298 -6.55 -21.94 1.38
N ASN A 299 -5.85 -23.05 1.60
CA ASN A 299 -6.28 -24.08 2.57
C ASN A 299 -6.39 -23.42 3.94
N MET A 300 -7.63 -23.08 4.28
CA MET A 300 -7.98 -22.43 5.53
C MET A 300 -7.82 -23.45 6.64
N VAL A 301 -6.67 -23.48 7.26
CA VAL A 301 -6.50 -24.18 8.52
C VAL A 301 -7.19 -23.34 9.58
N ASP A 302 -8.34 -23.82 10.05
CA ASP A 302 -9.09 -23.18 11.11
C ASP A 302 -8.20 -22.95 12.33
N ASP A 303 -8.25 -21.73 12.86
CA ASP A 303 -7.81 -21.33 14.22
C ASP A 303 -6.37 -21.67 14.63
N GLN A 304 -5.41 -21.66 13.76
CA GLN A 304 -4.02 -21.77 14.21
C GLN A 304 -3.52 -20.48 14.84
N ALA A 305 -2.80 -20.61 15.94
CA ALA A 305 -2.17 -19.54 16.68
C ALA A 305 -1.35 -18.60 15.77
N PRO A 306 -1.24 -17.30 16.11
CA PRO A 306 -0.42 -16.39 15.35
C PRO A 306 0.99 -16.93 15.20
N VAL A 307 1.51 -16.84 13.97
CA VAL A 307 2.81 -17.37 13.56
C VAL A 307 4.00 -16.62 14.23
N ASN A 308 3.77 -15.82 15.26
CA ASN A 308 4.81 -15.28 16.15
C ASN A 308 5.72 -16.39 16.74
N GLU A 309 5.32 -17.63 16.60
CA GLU A 309 6.11 -18.82 16.98
C GLU A 309 6.75 -19.52 15.78
N LEU A 310 6.72 -18.98 14.55
CA LEU A 310 7.52 -19.48 13.43
C LEU A 310 9.01 -19.18 13.68
N THR A 311 9.51 -19.69 14.76
CA THR A 311 10.94 -19.82 15.06
C THR A 311 11.56 -21.00 14.31
N ASP A 312 10.75 -21.82 13.63
CA ASP A 312 11.20 -23.00 12.93
C ASP A 312 11.11 -22.83 11.42
N VAL A 313 12.27 -22.79 10.76
CA VAL A 313 12.43 -22.71 9.30
C VAL A 313 11.65 -23.83 8.59
N SER A 314 11.52 -25.00 9.20
CA SER A 314 10.76 -26.12 8.63
C SER A 314 9.27 -25.79 8.47
N THR A 315 8.73 -24.96 9.33
CA THR A 315 7.32 -24.53 9.28
C THR A 315 7.09 -23.50 8.16
N ILE A 316 8.06 -22.61 7.92
CA ILE A 316 8.02 -21.65 6.80
C ILE A 316 8.11 -22.41 5.49
N ASP A 317 9.05 -23.35 5.36
CA ASP A 317 9.21 -24.17 4.16
C ASP A 317 7.98 -25.02 3.89
N ALA A 318 7.38 -25.63 4.93
CA ALA A 318 6.16 -26.40 4.81
C ALA A 318 4.96 -25.52 4.39
N TRP A 319 4.86 -24.31 4.93
CA TRP A 319 3.85 -23.34 4.53
C TRP A 319 4.08 -22.88 3.08
N GLN A 320 5.29 -22.46 2.71
CA GLN A 320 5.64 -22.11 1.34
C GLN A 320 5.38 -23.26 0.36
N ALA A 321 5.69 -24.51 0.74
CA ALA A 321 5.38 -25.67 -0.08
C ALA A 321 3.87 -25.90 -0.25
N SER A 322 3.07 -25.63 0.79
CA SER A 322 1.60 -25.79 0.72
C SER A 322 0.93 -24.79 -0.21
N ILE A 323 1.50 -23.60 -0.37
CA ILE A 323 1.00 -22.55 -1.27
C ILE A 323 1.58 -22.63 -2.69
N ARG A 324 2.57 -23.51 -2.93
CA ARG A 324 3.15 -23.80 -4.25
C ARG A 324 2.29 -24.73 -5.10
N ASP A 325 1.04 -24.99 -4.76
CA ASP A 325 0.19 -25.80 -5.61
C ASP A 325 0.04 -25.11 -6.99
N PRO A 326 0.57 -25.70 -8.08
CA PRO A 326 0.49 -25.11 -9.40
C PRO A 326 -0.96 -25.01 -9.93
N ASN A 327 -1.90 -25.68 -9.27
CA ASN A 327 -3.33 -25.54 -9.55
C ASN A 327 -3.97 -24.41 -8.73
N ASN A 328 -3.25 -23.83 -7.77
CA ASN A 328 -3.73 -22.73 -6.98
C ASN A 328 -3.53 -21.42 -7.75
N LYS A 329 -4.61 -20.83 -8.22
CA LYS A 329 -4.64 -19.58 -9.00
C LYS A 329 -4.19 -18.34 -8.21
N TYR A 330 -3.89 -18.47 -6.92
CA TYR A 330 -3.62 -17.38 -5.99
C TYR A 330 -2.16 -17.33 -5.50
N VAL A 331 -1.23 -17.94 -6.23
CA VAL A 331 0.18 -18.14 -5.80
C VAL A 331 1.07 -16.90 -5.99
N GLN A 332 0.54 -15.79 -6.44
CA GLN A 332 1.33 -14.60 -6.83
C GLN A 332 2.15 -13.97 -5.69
N ALA A 333 1.56 -13.80 -4.51
CA ALA A 333 2.27 -13.16 -3.40
C ALA A 333 3.39 -14.06 -2.84
N PRO A 334 3.18 -15.36 -2.63
CA PRO A 334 4.23 -16.28 -2.23
C PRO A 334 5.43 -16.35 -3.17
N SER A 335 5.23 -16.26 -4.49
CA SER A 335 6.35 -16.27 -5.45
C SER A 335 7.27 -15.05 -5.26
N ARG A 336 6.69 -13.88 -4.97
CA ARG A 336 7.46 -12.67 -4.66
C ARG A 336 8.18 -12.76 -3.33
N VAL A 337 7.55 -13.33 -2.30
CA VAL A 337 8.21 -13.59 -1.01
C VAL A 337 9.41 -14.51 -1.18
N GLU A 338 9.27 -15.59 -1.94
CA GLU A 338 10.38 -16.50 -2.26
C GLU A 338 11.48 -15.78 -3.03
N ARG A 339 11.11 -14.97 -4.03
CA ARG A 339 12.08 -14.24 -4.84
C ARG A 339 12.88 -13.24 -4.02
N TYR A 340 12.24 -12.50 -3.11
CA TYR A 340 12.99 -11.64 -2.17
C TYR A 340 13.98 -12.42 -1.33
N GLY A 341 13.58 -13.58 -0.80
CA GLY A 341 14.49 -14.44 -0.05
C GLY A 341 15.72 -14.86 -0.85
N GLN A 342 15.54 -15.20 -2.14
CA GLN A 342 16.65 -15.53 -3.04
C GLN A 342 17.56 -14.32 -3.28
N LEU A 343 16.99 -13.16 -3.58
CA LEU A 343 17.72 -11.93 -3.88
C LEU A 343 18.48 -11.40 -2.65
N ILE A 344 17.83 -11.36 -1.49
CA ILE A 344 18.43 -10.92 -0.24
C ILE A 344 19.61 -11.85 0.13
N LYS A 345 19.40 -13.16 0.05
CA LYS A 345 20.47 -14.12 0.31
C LYS A 345 21.67 -13.93 -0.63
N ALA A 346 21.43 -13.68 -1.91
CA ALA A 346 22.49 -13.47 -2.91
C ALA A 346 23.24 -12.14 -2.68
N ASN A 347 22.59 -11.15 -2.09
CA ASN A 347 23.11 -9.80 -1.90
C ASN A 347 23.39 -9.44 -0.43
N TYR A 348 23.29 -10.38 0.49
CA TYR A 348 23.52 -10.13 1.92
C TYR A 348 24.90 -9.50 2.16
N GLY A 349 24.96 -8.43 2.94
CA GLY A 349 26.16 -7.64 3.17
C GLY A 349 26.52 -6.65 2.04
N LYS A 350 25.68 -6.55 0.99
CA LYS A 350 25.94 -5.69 -0.18
C LYS A 350 24.74 -4.85 -0.58
N ILE A 351 23.62 -4.92 0.17
CA ILE A 351 22.39 -4.23 -0.21
C ILE A 351 22.62 -2.72 -0.10
N SER A 352 22.67 -2.08 -1.24
CA SER A 352 22.82 -0.64 -1.44
C SER A 352 21.63 -0.13 -2.28
N VAL A 353 21.54 1.17 -2.50
CA VAL A 353 20.52 1.74 -3.41
C VAL A 353 20.56 1.08 -4.78
N GLN A 354 21.74 0.92 -5.38
CA GLN A 354 21.86 0.29 -6.70
C GLN A 354 21.39 -1.17 -6.68
N THR A 355 21.79 -1.93 -5.66
CA THR A 355 21.33 -3.32 -5.50
C THR A 355 19.81 -3.37 -5.25
N ALA A 356 19.29 -2.43 -4.47
CA ALA A 356 17.86 -2.33 -4.21
C ALA A 356 17.06 -2.03 -5.49
N ILE A 357 17.53 -1.10 -6.33
CA ILE A 357 16.94 -0.83 -7.66
C ILE A 357 16.87 -2.11 -8.50
N GLU A 358 17.96 -2.88 -8.55
CA GLU A 358 18.03 -4.14 -9.28
C GLU A 358 17.04 -5.18 -8.73
N MET A 359 16.89 -5.25 -7.40
CA MET A 359 15.96 -6.16 -6.74
C MET A 359 14.49 -5.75 -6.95
N MET A 360 14.18 -4.45 -6.88
CA MET A 360 12.83 -3.93 -7.10
C MET A 360 12.40 -4.07 -8.58
N SER A 361 13.34 -4.03 -9.50
CA SER A 361 13.09 -4.21 -10.93
C SER A 361 13.15 -5.68 -11.40
N ASP A 362 13.22 -6.64 -10.47
CA ASP A 362 13.38 -8.05 -10.80
C ASP A 362 12.11 -8.66 -11.40
N ARG A 363 12.25 -9.33 -12.52
CA ARG A 363 11.19 -9.96 -13.31
C ARG A 363 11.29 -11.48 -13.36
N TYR A 364 12.09 -12.07 -12.51
CA TYR A 364 12.20 -13.52 -12.44
C TYR A 364 11.04 -14.12 -11.65
N ASP A 365 10.35 -15.06 -12.28
CA ASP A 365 9.30 -15.86 -11.65
C ASP A 365 9.91 -17.18 -11.15
N PRO A 366 10.02 -17.36 -9.83
CA PRO A 366 10.65 -18.56 -9.27
C PRO A 366 9.84 -19.86 -9.50
N TYR A 367 8.56 -19.75 -9.84
CA TYR A 367 7.70 -20.92 -10.05
C TYR A 367 7.76 -21.44 -11.47
N THR A 368 7.90 -20.56 -12.44
CA THR A 368 8.13 -20.94 -13.84
C THR A 368 9.59 -21.01 -14.22
N GLU A 369 10.48 -20.58 -13.30
CA GLU A 369 11.93 -20.50 -13.48
C GLU A 369 12.34 -19.66 -14.72
N LYS A 370 11.58 -18.58 -14.99
CA LYS A 370 11.81 -17.71 -16.15
C LYS A 370 11.84 -16.24 -15.75
N THR A 371 12.70 -15.50 -16.41
CA THR A 371 12.61 -14.03 -16.44
C THR A 371 11.56 -13.65 -17.47
N ARG A 372 10.57 -12.86 -17.05
CA ARG A 372 9.48 -12.39 -17.91
C ARG A 372 9.93 -11.19 -18.73
N GLU A 373 9.56 -11.20 -20.00
CA GLU A 373 9.67 -10.01 -20.84
C GLU A 373 8.60 -8.99 -20.46
N MET A 374 8.82 -7.72 -20.82
CA MET A 374 7.84 -6.67 -20.58
C MET A 374 6.55 -7.00 -21.34
N TRP A 375 5.41 -6.95 -20.62
CA TRP A 375 4.08 -7.24 -21.18
C TRP A 375 3.94 -8.63 -21.81
N GLU A 376 4.78 -9.57 -21.41
CA GLU A 376 4.61 -10.97 -21.82
C GLU A 376 3.38 -11.57 -21.12
N PRO A 377 2.42 -12.14 -21.88
CA PRO A 377 1.26 -12.79 -21.29
C PRO A 377 1.68 -13.88 -20.31
N SER A 378 1.04 -13.94 -19.16
CA SER A 378 1.27 -15.02 -18.20
C SER A 378 0.84 -16.35 -18.79
N VAL A 379 1.75 -17.32 -18.86
CA VAL A 379 1.43 -18.72 -19.24
C VAL A 379 0.65 -19.45 -18.15
N SER A 380 0.65 -18.93 -16.94
CA SER A 380 -0.22 -19.33 -15.84
C SER A 380 -1.17 -18.16 -15.56
N ASN A 381 -2.36 -18.43 -15.06
CA ASN A 381 -3.31 -17.39 -14.64
C ASN A 381 -2.78 -16.54 -13.44
N ASN A 382 -1.47 -16.55 -13.20
CA ASN A 382 -0.78 -15.81 -12.14
C ASN A 382 -0.34 -14.44 -12.64
N ILE A 383 -0.98 -13.42 -12.13
CA ILE A 383 -0.91 -12.05 -12.61
C ILE A 383 0.32 -11.32 -12.06
N LEU A 384 0.70 -11.53 -10.80
CA LEU A 384 1.70 -10.77 -10.07
C LEU A 384 2.78 -11.67 -9.46
N CYS A 385 3.40 -12.52 -10.27
CA CYS A 385 4.38 -13.49 -9.77
C CYS A 385 5.82 -12.97 -9.72
N THR A 386 6.07 -11.77 -10.22
CA THR A 386 7.39 -11.10 -10.20
C THR A 386 7.36 -9.87 -9.30
N ILE A 387 8.51 -9.45 -8.76
CA ILE A 387 8.62 -8.25 -7.91
C ILE A 387 8.20 -7.02 -8.72
N CYS A 388 8.83 -6.76 -9.85
CA CYS A 388 8.32 -5.79 -10.81
C CYS A 388 7.10 -6.39 -11.52
N ALA A 389 5.92 -5.95 -11.16
CA ALA A 389 4.67 -6.44 -11.74
C ALA A 389 4.49 -5.96 -13.17
N LEU A 390 4.19 -6.91 -14.06
CA LEU A 390 3.96 -6.68 -15.48
C LEU A 390 2.77 -7.51 -15.92
N TYR A 391 1.61 -6.93 -16.10
CA TYR A 391 0.46 -7.65 -16.61
C TYR A 391 -0.08 -7.00 -17.89
N PRO A 392 -0.06 -7.71 -19.02
CA PRO A 392 -0.63 -7.20 -20.25
C PRO A 392 -2.17 -7.20 -20.22
N ASP A 393 -2.67 -6.34 -21.00
CA ASP A 393 -4.00 -5.96 -21.31
C ASP A 393 -4.85 -7.08 -21.90
N ASP A 394 -5.70 -7.76 -21.17
CA ASP A 394 -6.74 -8.59 -21.80
C ASP A 394 -8.00 -8.78 -20.96
N THR A 395 -8.08 -8.23 -19.76
CA THR A 395 -9.10 -8.67 -18.81
C THR A 395 -10.29 -7.73 -18.63
N PHE A 396 -10.21 -6.46 -19.07
CA PHE A 396 -11.24 -5.47 -18.79
C PHE A 396 -11.58 -4.60 -20.01
N THR A 397 -12.40 -5.11 -20.90
CA THR A 397 -12.76 -4.44 -22.16
C THR A 397 -14.07 -3.74 -22.06
N ALA A 398 -14.56 -3.02 -21.33
CA ALA A 398 -15.70 -2.12 -21.36
C ALA A 398 -16.34 -1.87 -20.01
N PHE A 399 -16.25 -0.66 -19.54
CA PHE A 399 -17.05 -0.14 -18.44
C PHE A 399 -18.09 0.85 -18.98
N PRO A 400 -19.33 0.46 -19.30
CA PRO A 400 -20.38 1.44 -19.47
C PRO A 400 -20.68 2.12 -18.11
N PRO A 401 -20.73 3.45 -18.00
CA PRO A 401 -20.80 4.45 -19.06
C PRO A 401 -19.46 5.07 -19.50
N LEU A 402 -18.30 4.60 -19.01
CA LEU A 402 -17.00 5.25 -19.21
C LEU A 402 -16.31 4.88 -20.53
N GLY A 403 -16.92 4.04 -21.35
CA GLY A 403 -16.35 3.57 -22.62
C GLY A 403 -15.43 2.35 -22.48
N GLU A 404 -14.73 2.00 -23.56
CA GLU A 404 -13.71 0.93 -23.51
C GLU A 404 -12.52 1.43 -22.70
N PHE A 405 -12.15 0.64 -21.71
CA PHE A 405 -11.06 0.93 -20.81
C PHE A 405 -10.25 -0.35 -20.63
N SER A 406 -8.98 -0.22 -20.87
CA SER A 406 -7.98 -1.26 -20.73
C SER A 406 -7.23 -1.06 -19.42
N ALA A 407 -7.42 -1.94 -18.46
CA ALA A 407 -6.70 -1.87 -17.20
C ALA A 407 -5.48 -2.80 -17.23
N HIS A 408 -4.32 -2.21 -17.23
CA HIS A 408 -3.08 -2.93 -16.95
C HIS A 408 -2.84 -2.98 -15.44
N ILE A 409 -2.15 -4.00 -14.96
CA ILE A 409 -1.60 -4.04 -13.61
C ILE A 409 -0.10 -4.00 -13.75
N ALA A 410 0.51 -3.00 -13.15
CA ALA A 410 1.95 -2.91 -13.04
C ALA A 410 2.34 -2.01 -11.86
N ASN A 411 3.62 -1.85 -11.64
CA ASN A 411 4.14 -0.99 -10.60
C ASN A 411 3.77 0.48 -10.86
N MET A 412 3.07 1.09 -9.88
CA MET A 412 2.62 2.49 -9.94
C MET A 412 3.70 3.46 -9.47
N TRP A 413 4.44 3.08 -8.44
CA TRP A 413 5.62 3.76 -7.91
C TRP A 413 6.51 2.77 -7.17
N SER A 414 7.81 3.03 -7.22
CA SER A 414 8.80 2.31 -6.46
C SER A 414 9.68 3.30 -5.71
N MET A 415 9.91 3.05 -4.42
CA MET A 415 10.68 3.92 -3.54
C MET A 415 11.74 3.14 -2.78
N ILE A 416 12.91 3.76 -2.64
CA ILE A 416 14.02 3.30 -1.82
C ILE A 416 14.43 4.47 -0.93
N ALA A 417 14.51 4.26 0.38
CA ALA A 417 14.85 5.32 1.31
C ALA A 417 15.91 4.93 2.36
N TYR A 418 16.64 5.93 2.79
CA TYR A 418 17.46 5.92 3.99
C TYR A 418 16.83 6.89 5.01
N PRO A 419 15.92 6.42 5.87
CA PRO A 419 15.19 7.30 6.78
C PRO A 419 16.09 8.06 7.77
N GLU A 420 17.28 7.54 8.10
CA GLU A 420 18.27 8.23 8.94
C GLU A 420 18.74 9.57 8.35
N THR A 421 18.98 9.60 7.04
CA THR A 421 19.52 10.79 6.36
C THR A 421 18.43 11.63 5.71
N GLY A 422 17.26 11.04 5.47
CA GLY A 422 16.17 11.62 4.69
C GLY A 422 16.38 11.46 3.18
N ASP A 423 17.42 10.78 2.72
CA ASP A 423 17.64 10.52 1.30
C ASP A 423 16.70 9.43 0.80
N PHE A 424 16.11 9.66 -0.36
CA PHE A 424 15.28 8.65 -1.01
C PHE A 424 15.32 8.76 -2.54
N TRP A 425 15.03 7.64 -3.18
CA TRP A 425 14.96 7.49 -4.63
C TRP A 425 13.56 7.04 -4.99
N LEU A 426 12.91 7.76 -5.88
CA LEU A 426 11.53 7.54 -6.28
C LEU A 426 11.44 7.36 -7.80
N ALA A 427 10.84 6.26 -8.23
CA ALA A 427 10.38 6.03 -9.58
C ALA A 427 8.85 6.15 -9.62
N ILE A 428 8.30 7.05 -10.45
CA ILE A 428 6.86 7.36 -10.51
C ILE A 428 6.40 7.82 -11.90
N THR A 429 7.33 8.01 -12.82
CA THR A 429 7.01 8.67 -14.11
C THR A 429 6.46 7.70 -15.15
N ASP A 430 6.95 6.47 -15.18
CA ASP A 430 6.54 5.45 -16.16
C ASP A 430 5.58 4.41 -15.56
N PHE A 431 5.20 3.44 -16.35
CA PHE A 431 4.35 2.32 -15.96
C PHE A 431 4.79 1.06 -16.72
N PRO A 432 5.43 0.10 -16.07
CA PRO A 432 5.86 0.10 -14.65
C PRO A 432 6.81 1.23 -14.28
N ALA A 433 6.72 1.70 -13.04
CA ALA A 433 7.43 2.89 -12.58
C ALA A 433 8.96 2.78 -12.70
N GLU A 434 9.54 1.61 -12.44
CA GLU A 434 10.98 1.35 -12.44
C GLU A 434 11.63 1.61 -13.81
N TYR A 435 10.86 1.55 -14.89
CA TYR A 435 11.35 1.85 -16.24
C TYR A 435 11.62 3.32 -16.48
N GLY A 436 10.99 4.23 -15.74
CA GLY A 436 11.25 5.66 -15.78
C GLY A 436 12.52 6.10 -15.05
N GLY A 437 13.13 5.17 -14.35
CA GLY A 437 14.29 5.43 -13.53
C GLY A 437 13.97 6.13 -12.20
N TYR A 438 14.93 6.09 -11.30
CA TYR A 438 14.79 6.63 -9.96
C TYR A 438 15.43 8.02 -9.86
N VAL A 439 14.70 8.97 -9.32
CA VAL A 439 15.18 10.33 -9.04
C VAL A 439 15.45 10.45 -7.54
N GLN A 440 16.62 10.96 -7.18
CA GLN A 440 17.00 11.19 -5.79
C GLN A 440 16.42 12.50 -5.26
N PHE A 441 15.92 12.44 -4.03
CA PHE A 441 15.45 13.57 -3.23
C PHE A 441 16.01 13.46 -1.81
N ASN A 442 15.88 14.55 -1.03
CA ASN A 442 16.11 14.54 0.40
C ASN A 442 14.94 15.21 1.14
N LEU A 443 14.32 14.52 2.08
CA LEU A 443 13.14 15.01 2.79
C LEU A 443 13.42 16.28 3.59
N LYS A 444 14.58 16.37 4.25
CA LYS A 444 14.96 17.56 5.05
C LYS A 444 15.09 18.80 4.16
N GLU A 445 15.66 18.63 2.97
CA GLU A 445 15.73 19.72 1.99
C GLU A 445 14.34 20.14 1.50
N LEU A 446 13.44 19.16 1.24
CA LEU A 446 12.06 19.43 0.82
C LEU A 446 11.23 20.12 1.91
N LEU A 447 11.52 19.87 3.18
CA LEU A 447 10.92 20.56 4.33
C LEU A 447 11.53 21.95 4.59
N GLY A 448 12.60 22.32 3.84
CA GLY A 448 13.30 23.60 4.01
C GLY A 448 14.31 23.60 5.17
N GLU A 449 14.64 22.44 5.73
CA GLU A 449 15.72 22.25 6.69
C GLU A 449 17.07 22.27 5.98
N THR A 450 17.44 23.43 5.44
CA THR A 450 18.78 23.59 4.84
C THR A 450 19.81 23.54 5.93
N GLY A 451 20.73 22.58 5.81
CA GLY A 451 21.86 22.46 6.73
C GLY A 451 22.61 23.77 6.91
N SER A 452 22.46 24.36 8.09
CA SER A 452 23.21 25.50 8.56
C SER A 452 24.64 25.12 8.99
N GLU A 453 25.33 24.26 8.21
CA GLU A 453 26.73 23.94 8.42
C GLU A 453 27.51 23.81 7.10
N LYS A 454 27.50 24.87 6.28
CA LYS A 454 28.54 25.11 5.29
C LYS A 454 29.00 26.55 5.36
N ASN A 455 29.47 27.00 6.52
CA ASN A 455 30.37 28.18 6.66
C ASN A 455 31.18 28.04 7.93
N GLY A 456 32.33 27.40 7.83
CA GLY A 456 33.35 27.28 8.85
C GLY A 456 34.70 27.09 8.15
N THR A 457 35.17 28.19 7.49
CA THR A 457 36.55 28.53 7.06
C THR A 457 37.46 27.39 6.68
#